data_0042b0d0c2344477864f75f038c9a0a8
#
_entry.id   0042b0d0c2344477864f75f038c9a0a8
#
_cell.length_a   1.000
_cell.length_b   1.000
_cell.length_c   1.000
_cell.angle_alpha   90.00
_cell.angle_beta   90.00
_cell.angle_gamma   90.00
#
_symmetry.space_group_name_H-M   'P 1'
#
loop_
_entity.id
_entity.type
_entity.pdbx_description
1 polymer ?
#
loop_
_entity_poly.entity_id
_entity_poly.type
_entity_poly.pdbx_seq_one_letter_code
_entity_poly.pdbx_strand_id
1 'polypeptide(L)'
;MSDIQQIIETAFERRAEITPANADAQVRNAVNEVLGMLDSGKARVAEKQNGDWVVNQWLKKAVLLSFRLNDNRPMSGGETQYFDKVEPKFANFTEADFNTAGVRVLPPAAARRGSYIAPGVVLMPSYVNIGAYVDSGTMVDTWATVG
;
A
#
# COMPACT_ATOMS: atom_id res chain seq x y z
N MET A 1 3.75 -15.89 -16.71
CA MET A 1 3.36 -15.59 -15.30
C MET A 1 4.61 -15.71 -14.45
N SER A 2 4.93 -14.71 -13.64
CA SER A 2 6.09 -14.81 -12.75
C SER A 2 5.78 -15.76 -11.57
N ASP A 3 6.84 -16.34 -10.97
CA ASP A 3 6.67 -17.25 -9.81
C ASP A 3 5.88 -16.59 -8.68
N ILE A 4 6.15 -15.30 -8.43
CA ILE A 4 5.45 -14.54 -7.39
C ILE A 4 3.95 -14.38 -7.70
N GLN A 5 3.60 -14.11 -8.94
CA GLN A 5 2.20 -14.01 -9.36
C GLN A 5 1.48 -15.34 -9.16
N GLN A 6 2.10 -16.45 -9.49
CA GLN A 6 1.50 -17.77 -9.31
C GLN A 6 1.28 -18.12 -7.84
N ILE A 7 2.22 -17.75 -6.96
CA ILE A 7 2.06 -17.90 -5.51
C ILE A 7 0.84 -17.11 -5.01
N ILE A 8 0.72 -15.85 -5.43
CA ILE A 8 -0.41 -14.99 -5.05
C ILE A 8 -1.74 -15.55 -5.54
N GLU A 9 -1.81 -15.94 -6.83
CA GLU A 9 -3.03 -16.51 -7.43
C GLU A 9 -3.47 -17.79 -6.69
N THR A 10 -2.54 -18.71 -6.44
CA THR A 10 -2.82 -19.96 -5.74
C THR A 10 -3.26 -19.73 -4.29
N ALA A 11 -2.60 -18.83 -3.58
CA ALA A 11 -2.98 -18.48 -2.22
C ALA A 11 -4.36 -17.81 -2.16
N PHE A 12 -4.69 -16.99 -3.16
CA PHE A 12 -5.97 -16.29 -3.19
C PHE A 12 -7.17 -17.24 -3.33
N GLU A 13 -7.03 -18.35 -4.05
CA GLU A 13 -8.10 -19.35 -4.17
C GLU A 13 -8.49 -19.97 -2.81
N ARG A 14 -7.53 -20.13 -1.90
CA ARG A 14 -7.75 -20.63 -0.53
C ARG A 14 -7.74 -19.54 0.54
N ARG A 15 -7.96 -18.28 0.18
CA ARG A 15 -7.85 -17.13 1.08
C ARG A 15 -8.73 -17.19 2.33
N ALA A 16 -9.86 -17.89 2.26
CA ALA A 16 -10.76 -18.06 3.40
C ALA A 16 -10.12 -18.87 4.55
N GLU A 17 -9.18 -19.75 4.22
CA GLU A 17 -8.47 -20.62 5.16
C GLU A 17 -7.22 -19.96 5.74
N ILE A 18 -6.72 -18.88 5.12
CA ILE A 18 -5.51 -18.21 5.54
C ILE A 18 -5.78 -17.28 6.71
N THR A 19 -4.99 -17.45 7.76
CA THR A 19 -5.01 -16.65 8.99
C THR A 19 -3.59 -16.20 9.34
N PRO A 20 -3.41 -15.22 10.24
CA PRO A 20 -2.07 -14.84 10.70
C PRO A 20 -1.28 -16.00 11.32
N ALA A 21 -1.98 -16.98 11.93
CA ALA A 21 -1.35 -18.09 12.60
C ALA A 21 -0.88 -19.21 11.66
N ASN A 22 -1.56 -19.42 10.52
CA ASN A 22 -1.29 -20.56 9.63
C ASN A 22 -0.70 -20.18 8.26
N ALA A 23 -0.55 -18.89 7.96
CA ALA A 23 0.03 -18.44 6.71
C ALA A 23 1.47 -18.88 6.58
N ASP A 24 1.78 -19.60 5.50
CA ASP A 24 3.15 -20.05 5.25
C ASP A 24 4.09 -18.89 4.88
N ALA A 25 5.40 -19.11 5.06
CA ALA A 25 6.42 -18.10 4.81
C ALA A 25 6.48 -17.68 3.34
N GLN A 26 6.20 -18.58 2.41
CA GLN A 26 6.25 -18.30 0.98
C GLN A 26 5.17 -17.28 0.59
N VAL A 27 3.95 -17.46 1.11
CA VAL A 27 2.84 -16.51 0.87
C VAL A 27 3.13 -15.16 1.53
N ARG A 28 3.65 -15.15 2.77
CA ARG A 28 4.03 -13.91 3.45
C ARG A 28 5.09 -13.13 2.69
N ASN A 29 6.13 -13.81 2.23
CA ASN A 29 7.21 -13.18 1.48
C ASN A 29 6.71 -12.63 0.14
N ALA A 30 5.91 -13.40 -0.60
CA ALA A 30 5.32 -12.97 -1.87
C ALA A 30 4.43 -11.73 -1.69
N VAL A 31 3.55 -11.73 -0.69
CA VAL A 31 2.68 -10.57 -0.40
C VAL A 31 3.51 -9.36 0.00
N ASN A 32 4.51 -9.51 0.88
CA ASN A 32 5.36 -8.39 1.30
C ASN A 32 6.18 -7.82 0.13
N GLU A 33 6.66 -8.66 -0.77
CA GLU A 33 7.38 -8.21 -1.98
C GLU A 33 6.44 -7.39 -2.87
N VAL A 34 5.23 -7.87 -3.13
CA VAL A 34 4.22 -7.14 -3.91
C VAL A 34 3.87 -5.80 -3.26
N LEU A 35 3.66 -5.76 -1.94
CA LEU A 35 3.41 -4.50 -1.23
C LEU A 35 4.59 -3.53 -1.36
N GLY A 36 5.83 -4.03 -1.32
CA GLY A 36 7.03 -3.22 -1.56
C GLY A 36 7.09 -2.67 -2.99
N MET A 37 6.69 -3.46 -3.98
CA MET A 37 6.61 -3.01 -5.38
C MET A 37 5.54 -1.92 -5.56
N LEU A 38 4.38 -2.07 -4.94
CA LEU A 38 3.31 -1.07 -4.96
C LEU A 38 3.74 0.21 -4.24
N ASP A 39 4.34 0.09 -3.07
CA ASP A 39 4.80 1.21 -2.23
C ASP A 39 5.88 2.06 -2.90
N SER A 40 6.74 1.42 -3.69
CA SER A 40 7.83 2.07 -4.45
C SER A 40 7.43 2.53 -5.85
N GLY A 41 6.21 2.26 -6.30
CA GLY A 41 5.75 2.57 -7.66
C GLY A 41 6.32 1.67 -8.76
N LYS A 42 7.01 0.57 -8.39
CA LYS A 42 7.53 -0.42 -9.36
C LYS A 42 6.43 -1.27 -9.99
N ALA A 43 5.31 -1.40 -9.31
CA ALA A 43 4.11 -2.04 -9.82
C ALA A 43 2.90 -1.13 -9.57
N ARG A 44 1.87 -1.27 -10.39
CA ARG A 44 0.67 -0.47 -10.32
C ARG A 44 -0.57 -1.34 -10.53
N VAL A 45 -1.56 -1.22 -9.66
CA VAL A 45 -2.82 -1.99 -9.76
C VAL A 45 -3.56 -1.65 -11.05
N ALA A 46 -3.63 -0.36 -11.39
CA ALA A 46 -4.18 0.10 -12.65
C ALA A 46 -3.18 0.99 -13.37
N GLU A 47 -2.88 0.69 -14.63
CA GLU A 47 -1.93 1.43 -15.44
C GLU A 47 -2.40 1.60 -16.87
N LYS A 48 -1.87 2.61 -17.56
CA LYS A 48 -2.11 2.76 -19.01
C LYS A 48 -1.13 1.92 -19.80
N GLN A 49 -1.66 1.06 -20.68
CA GLN A 49 -0.90 0.31 -21.66
C GLN A 49 -1.48 0.60 -23.05
N ASN A 50 -0.66 1.13 -23.95
CA ASN A 50 -1.06 1.49 -25.32
C ASN A 50 -2.30 2.43 -25.39
N GLY A 51 -2.46 3.30 -24.38
CA GLY A 51 -3.58 4.24 -24.31
C GLY A 51 -4.79 3.77 -23.50
N ASP A 52 -4.92 2.49 -23.25
CA ASP A 52 -6.01 1.88 -22.50
C ASP A 52 -5.64 1.61 -21.03
N TRP A 53 -6.64 1.66 -20.15
CA TRP A 53 -6.45 1.27 -18.77
C TRP A 53 -6.50 -0.25 -18.62
N VAL A 54 -5.43 -0.80 -18.04
CA VAL A 54 -5.30 -2.22 -17.70
C VAL A 54 -5.25 -2.37 -16.19
N VAL A 55 -5.99 -3.36 -15.67
CA VAL A 55 -6.00 -3.68 -14.24
C VAL A 55 -5.22 -4.96 -13.99
N ASN A 56 -4.17 -4.86 -13.20
CA ASN A 56 -3.34 -5.99 -12.76
C ASN A 56 -4.01 -6.68 -11.55
N GLN A 57 -4.99 -7.53 -11.82
CA GLN A 57 -5.83 -8.18 -10.80
C GLN A 57 -5.02 -8.94 -9.74
N TRP A 58 -3.92 -9.56 -10.14
CA TRP A 58 -3.08 -10.32 -9.20
C TRP A 58 -2.45 -9.43 -8.11
N LEU A 59 -2.12 -8.17 -8.43
CA LEU A 59 -1.65 -7.19 -7.43
C LEU A 59 -2.77 -6.87 -6.43
N LYS A 60 -4.01 -6.70 -6.91
CA LYS A 60 -5.16 -6.50 -6.03
C LYS A 60 -5.40 -7.71 -5.12
N LYS A 61 -5.23 -8.93 -5.64
CA LYS A 61 -5.31 -10.16 -4.83
C LYS A 61 -4.25 -10.18 -3.74
N ALA A 62 -3.02 -9.74 -4.01
CA ALA A 62 -1.97 -9.62 -2.99
C ALA A 62 -2.35 -8.63 -1.89
N VAL A 63 -2.93 -7.47 -2.25
CA VAL A 63 -3.46 -6.50 -1.27
C VAL A 63 -4.52 -7.14 -0.38
N LEU A 64 -5.47 -7.87 -0.96
CA LEU A 64 -6.53 -8.54 -0.20
C LEU A 64 -5.99 -9.66 0.70
N LEU A 65 -4.97 -10.40 0.24
CA LEU A 65 -4.29 -11.39 1.07
C LEU A 65 -3.58 -10.75 2.25
N SER A 66 -3.00 -9.56 2.09
CA SER A 66 -2.27 -8.89 3.17
C SER A 66 -3.12 -8.68 4.42
N PHE A 67 -4.42 -8.46 4.26
CA PHE A 67 -5.36 -8.33 5.38
C PHE A 67 -5.60 -9.64 6.15
N ARG A 68 -5.26 -10.79 5.55
CA ARG A 68 -5.34 -12.10 6.18
C ARG A 68 -4.07 -12.47 6.96
N LEU A 69 -2.97 -11.77 6.73
CA LEU A 69 -1.67 -12.10 7.27
C LEU A 69 -1.35 -11.43 8.60
N ASN A 70 -2.13 -10.44 8.99
CA ASN A 70 -1.88 -9.64 10.19
C ASN A 70 -3.17 -9.44 10.98
N ASP A 71 -3.03 -9.43 12.30
CA ASP A 71 -4.08 -9.01 13.22
C ASP A 71 -4.04 -7.49 13.43
N ASN A 72 -5.17 -6.92 13.85
CA ASN A 72 -5.19 -5.54 14.31
C ASN A 72 -4.29 -5.38 15.54
N ARG A 73 -3.58 -4.29 15.61
CA ARG A 73 -2.70 -3.91 16.73
C ARG A 73 -2.79 -2.43 17.01
N PRO A 74 -2.52 -2.00 18.26
CA PRO A 74 -2.41 -0.58 18.57
C PRO A 74 -1.28 0.07 17.75
N MET A 75 -1.56 1.25 17.21
CA MET A 75 -0.61 2.08 16.49
C MET A 75 -0.67 3.50 17.04
N SER A 76 0.48 4.09 17.35
CA SER A 76 0.55 5.47 17.85
C SER A 76 0.42 6.45 16.68
N GLY A 77 -0.42 7.46 16.85
CA GLY A 77 -0.64 8.53 15.88
C GLY A 77 -0.53 9.92 16.52
N GLY A 78 0.58 10.20 17.23
CA GLY A 78 0.74 11.43 17.97
C GLY A 78 -0.11 11.44 19.24
N GLU A 79 -1.13 12.29 19.31
CA GLU A 79 -2.01 12.40 20.47
C GLU A 79 -3.11 11.35 20.53
N THR A 80 -3.25 10.50 19.52
CA THR A 80 -4.28 9.47 19.45
C THR A 80 -3.68 8.08 19.22
N GLN A 81 -4.49 7.06 19.45
CA GLN A 81 -4.16 5.68 19.14
C GLN A 81 -5.08 5.16 18.04
N TYR A 82 -4.52 4.34 17.16
CA TYR A 82 -5.25 3.60 16.16
C TYR A 82 -5.23 2.11 16.47
N PHE A 83 -6.12 1.35 15.87
CA PHE A 83 -6.19 -0.11 16.01
C PHE A 83 -6.41 -0.72 14.61
N ASP A 84 -5.32 -1.01 13.91
CA ASP A 84 -5.36 -1.50 12.52
C ASP A 84 -4.23 -2.49 12.26
N LYS A 85 -4.31 -3.15 11.12
CA LYS A 85 -3.34 -4.15 10.65
C LYS A 85 -2.41 -3.63 9.55
N VAL A 86 -2.71 -2.49 8.94
CA VAL A 86 -1.91 -1.90 7.85
C VAL A 86 -1.07 -0.75 8.40
N GLU A 87 0.24 -0.84 8.23
CA GLU A 87 1.14 0.22 8.69
C GLU A 87 0.95 1.51 7.89
N PRO A 88 1.00 2.67 8.54
CA PRO A 88 1.11 3.95 7.85
C PRO A 88 2.42 4.02 7.07
N LYS A 89 2.37 4.54 5.84
CA LYS A 89 3.54 4.67 4.96
C LYS A 89 4.68 5.48 5.60
N PHE A 90 4.33 6.56 6.30
CA PHE A 90 5.30 7.50 6.86
C PHE A 90 5.62 7.27 8.34
N ALA A 91 5.17 6.17 8.95
CA ALA A 91 5.28 5.92 10.40
C ALA A 91 6.72 6.06 10.95
N ASN A 92 7.72 5.68 10.16
CA ASN A 92 9.12 5.69 10.55
C ASN A 92 9.98 6.67 9.74
N PHE A 93 9.36 7.60 9.03
CA PHE A 93 10.08 8.58 8.22
C PHE A 93 10.80 9.59 9.10
N THR A 94 12.07 9.79 8.80
CA THR A 94 12.88 10.89 9.30
C THR A 94 12.79 12.11 8.37
N GLU A 95 13.35 13.24 8.77
CA GLU A 95 13.48 14.42 7.89
C GLU A 95 14.22 14.07 6.60
N ALA A 96 15.28 13.27 6.69
CA ALA A 96 16.04 12.82 5.51
C ALA A 96 15.18 11.96 4.56
N ASP A 97 14.31 11.10 5.11
CA ASP A 97 13.40 10.29 4.31
C ASP A 97 12.38 11.15 3.56
N PHE A 98 11.81 12.15 4.22
CA PHE A 98 10.90 13.10 3.58
C PHE A 98 11.59 13.93 2.48
N ASN A 99 12.80 14.39 2.73
CA ASN A 99 13.59 15.12 1.72
C ASN A 99 13.91 14.24 0.51
N THR A 100 14.28 12.98 0.73
CA THR A 100 14.53 12.01 -0.35
C THR A 100 13.26 11.70 -1.13
N ALA A 101 12.14 11.48 -0.44
CA ALA A 101 10.85 11.22 -1.08
C ALA A 101 10.31 12.45 -1.82
N GLY A 102 10.69 13.64 -1.41
CA GLY A 102 10.27 14.91 -2.04
C GLY A 102 8.79 15.21 -1.89
N VAL A 103 8.19 14.83 -0.78
CA VAL A 103 6.75 14.98 -0.52
C VAL A 103 6.48 15.93 0.64
N ARG A 104 5.33 16.57 0.62
CA ARG A 104 4.79 17.36 1.73
C ARG A 104 3.53 16.69 2.26
N VAL A 105 3.50 16.43 3.56
CA VAL A 105 2.39 15.72 4.21
C VAL A 105 1.87 16.58 5.36
N LEU A 106 0.64 17.05 5.24
CA LEU A 106 0.01 17.88 6.25
C LEU A 106 -0.75 17.02 7.26
N PRO A 107 -0.65 17.30 8.56
CA PRO A 107 -1.48 16.59 9.52
C PRO A 107 -2.97 16.96 9.34
N PRO A 108 -3.93 16.05 9.47
CA PRO A 108 -3.78 14.63 9.72
C PRO A 108 -3.88 13.74 8.46
N ALA A 109 -3.16 14.06 7.38
CA ALA A 109 -3.14 13.18 6.21
C ALA A 109 -2.69 11.77 6.57
N ALA A 110 -3.33 10.77 5.97
CA ALA A 110 -3.01 9.36 6.16
C ALA A 110 -2.74 8.68 4.82
N ALA A 111 -1.58 8.03 4.70
CA ALA A 111 -1.24 7.18 3.59
C ALA A 111 -0.84 5.80 4.12
N ARG A 112 -1.43 4.74 3.58
CA ARG A 112 -1.11 3.36 3.95
C ARG A 112 0.14 2.87 3.23
N ARG A 113 0.95 2.04 3.88
CA ARG A 113 2.03 1.29 3.22
C ARG A 113 1.45 0.48 2.05
N GLY A 114 2.12 0.48 0.91
CA GLY A 114 1.61 -0.10 -0.34
C GLY A 114 0.89 0.90 -1.23
N SER A 115 0.87 2.19 -0.84
CA SER A 115 0.52 3.30 -1.73
C SER A 115 1.79 3.96 -2.27
N TYR A 116 1.79 4.37 -3.53
CA TYR A 116 2.88 5.15 -4.11
C TYR A 116 2.55 6.63 -4.10
N ILE A 117 3.45 7.42 -3.55
CA ILE A 117 3.38 8.89 -3.49
C ILE A 117 4.64 9.44 -4.17
N ALA A 118 4.49 9.96 -5.37
CA ALA A 118 5.62 10.43 -6.17
C ALA A 118 6.24 11.73 -5.61
N PRO A 119 7.51 12.02 -5.96
CA PRO A 119 8.12 13.31 -5.64
C PRO A 119 7.30 14.50 -6.15
N GLY A 120 7.26 15.59 -5.38
CA GLY A 120 6.49 16.79 -5.71
C GLY A 120 5.01 16.73 -5.34
N VAL A 121 4.56 15.63 -4.73
CA VAL A 121 3.18 15.50 -4.23
C VAL A 121 3.00 16.25 -2.93
N VAL A 122 1.84 16.89 -2.79
CA VAL A 122 1.35 17.47 -1.54
C VAL A 122 0.10 16.69 -1.11
N LEU A 123 0.16 16.11 0.09
CA LEU A 123 -1.00 15.53 0.74
C LEU A 123 -1.55 16.56 1.74
N MET A 124 -2.65 17.22 1.39
CA MET A 124 -3.48 17.91 2.37
C MET A 124 -4.09 16.85 3.30
N PRO A 125 -4.76 17.20 4.41
CA PRO A 125 -5.47 16.23 5.23
C PRO A 125 -6.40 15.38 4.38
N SER A 126 -5.98 14.18 4.05
CA SER A 126 -6.57 13.33 3.02
C SER A 126 -6.24 11.87 3.31
N TYR A 127 -6.80 10.95 2.54
CA TYR A 127 -6.55 9.53 2.71
C TYR A 127 -6.08 8.89 1.40
N VAL A 128 -4.93 8.20 1.47
CA VAL A 128 -4.39 7.43 0.34
C VAL A 128 -4.33 5.96 0.75
N ASN A 129 -5.15 5.14 0.08
CA ASN A 129 -5.30 3.74 0.44
C ASN A 129 -4.19 2.86 -0.13
N ILE A 130 -4.04 1.67 0.42
CA ILE A 130 -3.14 0.64 -0.09
C ILE A 130 -3.49 0.29 -1.55
N GLY A 131 -2.47 0.24 -2.41
CA GLY A 131 -2.64 0.01 -3.85
C GLY A 131 -2.87 1.27 -4.68
N ALA A 132 -3.08 2.43 -4.06
CA ALA A 132 -3.21 3.70 -4.77
C ALA A 132 -1.87 4.17 -5.35
N TYR A 133 -1.93 4.95 -6.41
CA TYR A 133 -0.79 5.56 -7.08
C TYR A 133 -1.04 7.05 -7.30
N VAL A 134 -0.26 7.88 -6.64
CA VAL A 134 -0.32 9.34 -6.76
C VAL A 134 0.92 9.82 -7.50
N ASP A 135 0.72 10.29 -8.74
CA ASP A 135 1.81 10.70 -9.61
C ASP A 135 2.36 12.09 -9.25
N SER A 136 3.54 12.40 -9.76
CA SER A 136 4.29 13.63 -9.45
C SER A 136 3.49 14.91 -9.71
N GLY A 137 3.71 15.92 -8.86
CA GLY A 137 3.06 17.22 -8.98
C GLY A 137 1.58 17.25 -8.58
N THR A 138 1.03 16.14 -8.08
CA THR A 138 -0.36 16.05 -7.62
C THR A 138 -0.51 16.67 -6.25
N MET A 139 -1.60 17.43 -6.06
CA MET A 139 -2.11 17.77 -4.74
C MET A 139 -3.34 16.91 -4.46
N VAL A 140 -3.31 16.14 -3.39
CA VAL A 140 -4.50 15.46 -2.85
C VAL A 140 -5.13 16.41 -1.85
N ASP A 141 -6.29 16.97 -2.22
CA ASP A 141 -6.91 18.05 -1.46
C ASP A 141 -7.61 17.56 -0.20
N THR A 142 -8.03 18.52 0.62
CA THR A 142 -8.59 18.28 1.95
C THR A 142 -9.78 17.34 1.90
N TRP A 143 -9.69 16.25 2.68
CA TRP A 143 -10.64 15.15 2.80
C TRP A 143 -10.91 14.37 1.51
N ALA A 144 -10.07 14.54 0.50
CA ALA A 144 -10.11 13.65 -0.67
C ALA A 144 -9.56 12.26 -0.33
N THR A 145 -10.04 11.27 -1.05
CA THR A 145 -9.58 9.88 -0.94
C THR A 145 -9.10 9.38 -2.29
N VAL A 146 -7.91 8.75 -2.29
CA VAL A 146 -7.39 8.00 -3.42
C VAL A 146 -7.43 6.53 -3.05
N GLY A 147 -8.30 5.77 -3.74
CA GLY A 147 -8.57 4.36 -3.48
C GLY A 147 -7.82 3.40 -4.38
#